data_111a8cd8844c55935ce0929a4f512868
#
_entry.id   111a8cd8844c55935ce0929a4f512868
#
_cell.length_a   1.000
_cell.length_b   1.000
_cell.length_c   1.000
_cell.angle_alpha   90.00
_cell.angle_beta   90.00
_cell.angle_gamma   90.00
#
_symmetry.space_group_name_H-M   'P 1'
#
loop_
_entity.id
_entity.type
_entity.pdbx_description
1 polymer ?
#
loop_
_entity_poly.entity_id
_entity_poly.type
_entity_poly.pdbx_seq_one_letter_code
_entity_poly.pdbx_strand_id
1 'polypeptide(L)'
;MQPAAPPHPAELRRAALALLEQSDPQAKACGTRALFAARDCLSLDAAVVLRPSAPLPGRPQRPLLMPALRVPQRSLATVKGRAALLHAIAHIEFNAINLALDALWRFPGLPSAYYRDWLQVAAEEAHHFTLLREHLLGLGHDYGDFDAHDGLWTMTARTAHDPLARMALVPRTLEARGLDATPPLQRKLGSAGDARAVEILEIILRDEIGHVAIGNRWYRWLCHRGGLDPVALYPELAARYEAPRPRPPFNLSAREAAGFSAEELALLGA
;
A
#
# COMPACT_ATOMS: atom_id res chain seq x y z
N MET A 1 -22.21 -44.39 0.23
CA MET A 1 -21.28 -43.27 -0.07
C MET A 1 -21.71 -42.09 0.77
N GLN A 2 -20.97 -41.72 1.81
CA GLN A 2 -21.22 -40.46 2.53
C GLN A 2 -20.89 -39.31 1.60
N PRO A 3 -21.75 -38.25 1.52
CA PRO A 3 -21.40 -37.04 0.78
C PRO A 3 -20.11 -36.46 1.35
N ALA A 4 -19.18 -36.11 0.48
CA ALA A 4 -17.94 -35.43 0.87
C ALA A 4 -18.34 -34.18 1.67
N ALA A 5 -17.72 -34.00 2.85
CA ALA A 5 -17.92 -32.79 3.63
C ALA A 5 -17.65 -31.58 2.73
N PRO A 6 -18.47 -30.52 2.79
CA PRO A 6 -18.21 -29.31 2.01
C PRO A 6 -16.79 -28.84 2.32
N PRO A 7 -16.04 -28.39 1.31
CA PRO A 7 -14.68 -27.89 1.52
C PRO A 7 -14.73 -26.80 2.60
N HIS A 8 -13.88 -26.91 3.61
CA HIS A 8 -13.77 -25.87 4.63
C HIS A 8 -13.54 -24.51 3.93
N PRO A 9 -14.24 -23.43 4.33
CA PRO A 9 -14.04 -22.13 3.74
C PRO A 9 -12.56 -21.75 3.81
N ALA A 10 -12.04 -21.15 2.74
CA ALA A 10 -10.66 -20.70 2.72
C ALA A 10 -10.41 -19.74 3.89
N GLU A 11 -9.29 -19.90 4.58
CA GLU A 11 -8.92 -19.03 5.70
C GLU A 11 -8.23 -17.77 5.16
N LEU A 12 -8.75 -16.60 5.56
CA LEU A 12 -8.37 -15.30 5.04
C LEU A 12 -6.87 -15.03 5.14
N ARG A 13 -6.27 -15.23 6.30
CA ARG A 13 -4.85 -14.88 6.54
C ARG A 13 -3.90 -15.82 5.79
N ARG A 14 -4.26 -17.11 5.64
CA ARG A 14 -3.50 -18.06 4.82
C ARG A 14 -3.59 -17.71 3.33
N ALA A 15 -4.77 -17.32 2.86
CA ALA A 15 -4.97 -16.90 1.48
C ALA A 15 -4.16 -15.61 1.18
N ALA A 16 -4.14 -14.65 2.12
CA ALA A 16 -3.35 -13.44 1.98
C ALA A 16 -1.84 -13.74 1.91
N LEU A 17 -1.33 -14.66 2.75
CA LEU A 17 0.07 -15.08 2.69
C LEU A 17 0.41 -15.72 1.35
N ALA A 18 -0.44 -16.63 0.85
CA ALA A 18 -0.23 -17.27 -0.44
C ALA A 18 -0.21 -16.27 -1.59
N LEU A 19 -1.05 -15.23 -1.56
CA LEU A 19 -1.03 -14.13 -2.54
C LEU A 19 0.22 -13.25 -2.39
N LEU A 20 0.68 -13.01 -1.17
CA LEU A 20 1.93 -12.28 -0.96
C LEU A 20 3.15 -13.04 -1.52
N GLU A 21 3.15 -14.37 -1.47
CA GLU A 21 4.18 -15.24 -2.04
C GLU A 21 4.10 -15.33 -3.58
N GLN A 22 2.97 -14.96 -4.20
CA GLN A 22 2.81 -14.96 -5.65
C GLN A 22 3.78 -13.98 -6.31
N SER A 23 4.57 -14.43 -7.29
CA SER A 23 5.56 -13.60 -7.98
C SER A 23 5.01 -12.88 -9.23
N ASP A 24 4.00 -13.44 -9.88
CA ASP A 24 3.37 -12.80 -11.05
C ASP A 24 2.48 -11.63 -10.62
N PRO A 25 2.72 -10.40 -11.10
CA PRO A 25 1.99 -9.21 -10.66
C PRO A 25 0.50 -9.26 -11.01
N GLN A 26 0.16 -9.78 -12.18
CA GLN A 26 -1.22 -9.88 -12.65
C GLN A 26 -1.99 -10.92 -11.83
N ALA A 27 -1.39 -12.09 -11.62
CA ALA A 27 -2.01 -13.15 -10.83
C ALA A 27 -2.21 -12.69 -9.37
N LYS A 28 -1.23 -11.95 -8.78
CA LYS A 28 -1.37 -11.36 -7.44
C LYS A 28 -2.51 -10.36 -7.38
N ALA A 29 -2.57 -9.39 -8.29
CA ALA A 29 -3.63 -8.38 -8.31
C ALA A 29 -5.02 -9.02 -8.54
N CYS A 30 -5.17 -9.90 -9.51
CA CYS A 30 -6.43 -10.60 -9.76
C CYS A 30 -6.85 -11.47 -8.57
N GLY A 31 -5.91 -12.23 -7.98
CA GLY A 31 -6.16 -13.07 -6.81
C GLY A 31 -6.57 -12.25 -5.58
N THR A 32 -5.96 -11.09 -5.35
CA THR A 32 -6.30 -10.20 -4.24
C THR A 32 -7.72 -9.64 -4.38
N ARG A 33 -8.11 -9.20 -5.58
CA ARG A 33 -9.48 -8.76 -5.86
C ARG A 33 -10.50 -9.89 -5.72
N ALA A 34 -10.16 -11.11 -6.17
CA ALA A 34 -11.01 -12.29 -6.01
C ALA A 34 -11.18 -12.67 -4.52
N LEU A 35 -10.10 -12.56 -3.72
CA LEU A 35 -10.16 -12.79 -2.28
C LEU A 35 -11.13 -11.81 -1.59
N PHE A 36 -11.08 -10.53 -1.95
CA PHE A 36 -12.01 -9.53 -1.45
C PHE A 36 -13.46 -9.79 -1.89
N ALA A 37 -13.67 -10.19 -3.14
CA ALA A 37 -15.01 -10.54 -3.63
C ALA A 37 -15.62 -11.72 -2.85
N ALA A 38 -14.79 -12.66 -2.38
CA ALA A 38 -15.22 -13.82 -1.59
C ALA A 38 -15.27 -13.56 -0.06
N ARG A 39 -15.03 -12.33 0.42
CA ARG A 39 -14.81 -11.98 1.83
C ARG A 39 -15.86 -12.50 2.81
N ASP A 40 -17.12 -12.57 2.38
CA ASP A 40 -18.23 -13.01 3.22
C ASP A 40 -18.28 -14.55 3.38
N CYS A 41 -17.54 -15.28 2.54
CA CYS A 41 -17.42 -16.73 2.56
C CYS A 41 -16.10 -17.21 3.18
N LEU A 42 -15.23 -16.31 3.65
CA LEU A 42 -13.94 -16.67 4.22
C LEU A 42 -14.06 -16.93 5.74
N SER A 43 -13.34 -17.93 6.22
CA SER A 43 -13.08 -18.07 7.65
C SER A 43 -11.95 -17.16 8.08
N LEU A 44 -11.94 -16.76 9.35
CA LEU A 44 -10.87 -15.98 9.96
C LEU A 44 -10.41 -16.61 11.25
N ASP A 45 -9.19 -17.10 11.29
CA ASP A 45 -8.49 -17.51 12.51
C ASP A 45 -7.47 -16.41 12.89
N ALA A 46 -7.91 -15.47 13.72
CA ALA A 46 -7.06 -14.37 14.17
C ALA A 46 -5.90 -14.84 15.06
N ALA A 47 -5.97 -16.02 15.68
CA ALA A 47 -4.97 -16.51 16.62
C ALA A 47 -3.85 -17.30 15.95
N VAL A 48 -4.07 -17.83 14.76
CA VAL A 48 -3.08 -18.69 14.09
C VAL A 48 -1.79 -17.93 13.81
N VAL A 49 -0.66 -18.54 14.13
CA VAL A 49 0.68 -18.03 13.77
C VAL A 49 1.12 -18.71 12.48
N LEU A 50 1.17 -17.92 11.40
CA LEU A 50 1.56 -18.40 10.09
C LEU A 50 3.05 -18.17 9.85
N ARG A 51 3.64 -18.99 8.98
CA ARG A 51 5.02 -18.84 8.52
C ARG A 51 5.03 -18.88 6.99
N PRO A 52 5.80 -17.97 6.34
CA PRO A 52 5.94 -17.99 4.89
C PRO A 52 6.70 -19.27 4.44
N SER A 53 6.33 -19.77 3.27
CA SER A 53 6.98 -20.90 2.62
C SER A 53 8.11 -20.47 1.67
N ALA A 54 8.16 -19.18 1.33
CA ALA A 54 9.13 -18.58 0.42
C ALA A 54 9.57 -17.20 0.92
N PRO A 55 10.66 -16.62 0.37
CA PRO A 55 11.03 -15.23 0.64
C PRO A 55 9.93 -14.25 0.26
N LEU A 56 9.67 -13.27 1.13
CA LEU A 56 8.63 -12.25 0.94
C LEU A 56 9.20 -10.90 0.50
N PRO A 57 8.42 -10.18 -0.31
CA PRO A 57 7.25 -10.63 -1.06
C PRO A 57 7.67 -11.45 -2.26
N GLY A 58 6.77 -12.30 -2.79
CA GLY A 58 6.95 -12.86 -4.12
C GLY A 58 7.06 -11.73 -5.13
N ARG A 59 8.13 -11.74 -5.95
CA ARG A 59 8.45 -10.66 -6.90
C ARG A 59 8.71 -11.19 -8.30
N PRO A 60 8.29 -10.46 -9.33
CA PRO A 60 8.73 -10.75 -10.69
C PRO A 60 10.24 -10.44 -10.82
N GLN A 61 10.86 -10.97 -11.88
CA GLN A 61 12.27 -10.67 -12.17
C GLN A 61 12.50 -9.20 -12.57
N ARG A 62 11.47 -8.51 -13.02
CA ARG A 62 11.46 -7.08 -13.34
C ARG A 62 10.26 -6.41 -12.67
N PRO A 63 10.35 -5.13 -12.29
CA PRO A 63 11.45 -4.17 -12.53
C PRO A 63 12.73 -4.52 -11.76
N LEU A 64 13.88 -4.08 -12.27
CA LEU A 64 15.13 -4.09 -11.51
C LEU A 64 15.02 -3.04 -10.38
N LEU A 65 15.37 -3.45 -9.17
CA LEU A 65 15.32 -2.56 -8.01
C LEU A 65 16.67 -1.88 -7.81
N MET A 66 16.64 -0.56 -7.66
CA MET A 66 17.83 0.25 -7.47
C MET A 66 17.59 1.34 -6.41
N PRO A 67 18.65 1.99 -5.89
CA PRO A 67 18.49 3.14 -5.02
C PRO A 67 17.66 4.23 -5.69
N ALA A 68 16.72 4.85 -4.95
CA ALA A 68 15.78 5.84 -5.49
C ALA A 68 16.46 6.99 -6.26
N LEU A 69 17.63 7.44 -5.79
CA LEU A 69 18.41 8.50 -6.46
C LEU A 69 19.00 8.07 -7.81
N ARG A 70 19.03 6.79 -8.14
CA ARG A 70 19.54 6.25 -9.40
C ARG A 70 18.44 5.97 -10.42
N VAL A 71 17.16 6.01 -10.02
CA VAL A 71 16.05 5.84 -10.95
C VAL A 71 16.04 7.02 -11.94
N PRO A 72 16.17 6.76 -13.28
CA PRO A 72 16.27 7.84 -14.25
C PRO A 72 14.99 8.67 -14.34
N GLN A 73 15.12 9.98 -14.23
CA GLN A 73 14.03 10.90 -14.51
C GLN A 73 13.92 11.19 -16.00
N ARG A 74 12.69 11.30 -16.52
CA ARG A 74 12.40 11.52 -17.94
C ARG A 74 11.39 12.66 -18.12
N SER A 75 11.49 13.36 -19.24
CA SER A 75 10.56 14.44 -19.59
C SER A 75 9.17 13.89 -19.90
N LEU A 76 8.14 14.47 -19.29
CA LEU A 76 6.73 14.11 -19.53
C LEU A 76 6.23 14.56 -20.92
N ALA A 77 6.97 15.39 -21.63
CA ALA A 77 6.65 15.76 -23.00
C ALA A 77 6.70 14.56 -23.97
N THR A 78 7.36 13.47 -23.59
CA THR A 78 7.45 12.25 -24.40
C THR A 78 6.56 11.15 -23.85
N VAL A 79 6.01 10.29 -24.73
CA VAL A 79 5.26 9.08 -24.32
C VAL A 79 6.06 8.23 -23.36
N LYS A 80 7.33 7.96 -23.68
CA LYS A 80 8.23 7.18 -22.82
C LYS A 80 8.43 7.81 -21.44
N GLY A 81 8.46 9.13 -21.35
CA GLY A 81 8.59 9.83 -20.07
C GLY A 81 7.34 9.71 -19.21
N ARG A 82 6.15 9.85 -19.81
CA ARG A 82 4.88 9.61 -19.13
C ARG A 82 4.76 8.14 -18.68
N ALA A 83 5.06 7.20 -19.58
CA ALA A 83 5.06 5.79 -19.23
C ALA A 83 6.01 5.45 -18.08
N ALA A 84 7.21 6.04 -18.05
CA ALA A 84 8.14 5.83 -16.93
C ALA A 84 7.61 6.37 -15.59
N LEU A 85 6.93 7.52 -15.57
CA LEU A 85 6.29 8.04 -14.37
C LEU A 85 5.13 7.14 -13.93
N LEU A 86 4.24 6.75 -14.86
CA LEU A 86 3.11 5.87 -14.55
C LEU A 86 3.57 4.50 -14.07
N HIS A 87 4.65 3.96 -14.64
CA HIS A 87 5.28 2.73 -14.17
C HIS A 87 5.82 2.87 -12.73
N ALA A 88 6.44 4.02 -12.39
CA ALA A 88 6.89 4.26 -11.03
C ALA A 88 5.72 4.28 -10.04
N ILE A 89 4.59 4.89 -10.42
CA ILE A 89 3.35 4.86 -9.62
C ILE A 89 2.80 3.43 -9.54
N ALA A 90 2.68 2.71 -10.66
CA ALA A 90 2.25 1.31 -10.67
C ALA A 90 3.12 0.42 -9.77
N HIS A 91 4.41 0.72 -9.65
CA HIS A 91 5.31 0.01 -8.74
C HIS A 91 5.02 0.35 -7.27
N ILE A 92 4.62 1.58 -6.96
CA ILE A 92 4.16 1.97 -5.62
C ILE A 92 2.89 1.17 -5.27
N GLU A 93 1.88 1.17 -6.15
CA GLU A 93 0.63 0.43 -5.94
C GLU A 93 0.87 -1.09 -5.82
N PHE A 94 1.75 -1.66 -6.64
CA PHE A 94 2.13 -3.07 -6.50
C PHE A 94 2.76 -3.39 -5.13
N ASN A 95 3.61 -2.50 -4.61
CA ASN A 95 4.14 -2.65 -3.26
C ASN A 95 3.07 -2.39 -2.20
N ALA A 96 2.10 -1.51 -2.45
CA ALA A 96 0.96 -1.28 -1.57
C ALA A 96 0.08 -2.54 -1.44
N ILE A 97 -0.15 -3.29 -2.54
CA ILE A 97 -0.74 -4.65 -2.45
C ILE A 97 0.06 -5.53 -1.50
N ASN A 98 1.39 -5.58 -1.66
CA ASN A 98 2.25 -6.44 -0.85
C ASN A 98 2.19 -6.05 0.64
N LEU A 99 2.26 -4.76 0.97
CA LEU A 99 2.24 -4.32 2.37
C LEU A 99 0.86 -4.52 3.03
N ALA A 100 -0.24 -4.37 2.28
CA ALA A 100 -1.58 -4.62 2.80
C ALA A 100 -1.81 -6.12 3.04
N LEU A 101 -1.40 -6.99 2.11
CA LEU A 101 -1.40 -8.44 2.31
C LEU A 101 -0.50 -8.84 3.47
N ASP A 102 0.66 -8.17 3.65
CA ASP A 102 1.57 -8.42 4.77
C ASP A 102 0.93 -8.02 6.10
N ALA A 103 0.28 -6.86 6.19
CA ALA A 103 -0.43 -6.43 7.39
C ALA A 103 -1.55 -7.43 7.76
N LEU A 104 -2.23 -7.98 6.75
CA LEU A 104 -3.35 -8.88 6.94
C LEU A 104 -2.94 -10.25 7.52
N TRP A 105 -1.85 -10.85 7.08
CA TRP A 105 -1.46 -12.18 7.56
C TRP A 105 -0.53 -12.15 8.78
N ARG A 106 0.34 -11.14 8.88
CA ARG A 106 1.51 -11.14 9.79
C ARG A 106 1.17 -11.04 11.26
N PHE A 107 0.20 -10.23 11.63
CA PHE A 107 -0.07 -9.89 13.02
C PHE A 107 -1.27 -10.68 13.58
N PRO A 108 -1.04 -11.75 14.37
CA PRO A 108 -2.11 -12.49 15.03
C PRO A 108 -2.71 -11.71 16.20
N GLY A 109 -3.92 -12.10 16.61
CA GLY A 109 -4.57 -11.61 17.83
C GLY A 109 -5.15 -10.20 17.74
N LEU A 110 -5.28 -9.63 16.54
CA LEU A 110 -5.96 -8.36 16.32
C LEU A 110 -7.46 -8.56 16.11
N PRO A 111 -8.29 -7.52 16.30
CA PRO A 111 -9.73 -7.62 16.05
C PRO A 111 -10.05 -7.99 14.60
N SER A 112 -11.17 -8.69 14.37
CA SER A 112 -11.60 -9.08 13.03
C SER A 112 -11.77 -7.92 12.06
N ALA A 113 -12.11 -6.73 12.57
CA ALA A 113 -12.19 -5.50 11.78
C ALA A 113 -10.83 -5.12 11.18
N TYR A 114 -9.71 -5.34 11.88
CA TYR A 114 -8.37 -5.07 11.35
C TYR A 114 -8.12 -5.83 10.04
N TYR A 115 -8.41 -7.12 10.04
CA TYR A 115 -8.17 -7.97 8.86
C TYR A 115 -9.10 -7.62 7.69
N ARG A 116 -10.36 -7.23 7.98
CA ARG A 116 -11.29 -6.78 6.93
C ARG A 116 -10.85 -5.46 6.31
N ASP A 117 -10.40 -4.52 7.13
CA ASP A 117 -9.88 -3.23 6.66
C ASP A 117 -8.68 -3.42 5.73
N TRP A 118 -7.71 -4.24 6.13
CA TRP A 118 -6.52 -4.49 5.30
C TRP A 118 -6.82 -5.32 4.05
N LEU A 119 -7.86 -6.17 4.07
CA LEU A 119 -8.34 -6.84 2.88
C LEU A 119 -8.95 -5.85 1.87
N GLN A 120 -9.71 -4.87 2.36
CA GLN A 120 -10.23 -3.80 1.52
C GLN A 120 -9.09 -2.99 0.89
N VAL A 121 -8.14 -2.51 1.69
CA VAL A 121 -6.96 -1.79 1.18
C VAL A 121 -6.24 -2.61 0.11
N ALA A 122 -5.94 -3.90 0.38
CA ALA A 122 -5.26 -4.75 -0.60
C ALA A 122 -6.02 -4.85 -1.95
N ALA A 123 -7.35 -4.91 -1.90
CA ALA A 123 -8.18 -5.00 -3.11
C ALA A 123 -8.23 -3.68 -3.90
N GLU A 124 -8.29 -2.55 -3.21
CA GLU A 124 -8.26 -1.22 -3.81
C GLU A 124 -6.89 -0.96 -4.45
N GLU A 125 -5.79 -1.30 -3.78
CA GLU A 125 -4.43 -1.22 -4.34
C GLU A 125 -4.25 -2.13 -5.58
N ALA A 126 -4.83 -3.34 -5.55
CA ALA A 126 -4.84 -4.22 -6.71
C ALA A 126 -5.65 -3.64 -7.88
N HIS A 127 -6.69 -2.87 -7.59
CA HIS A 127 -7.44 -2.13 -8.61
C HIS A 127 -6.61 -0.98 -9.18
N HIS A 128 -5.96 -0.16 -8.36
CA HIS A 128 -5.07 0.92 -8.77
C HIS A 128 -3.94 0.42 -9.68
N PHE A 129 -3.26 -0.64 -9.25
CA PHE A 129 -2.23 -1.29 -10.07
C PHE A 129 -2.77 -1.73 -11.43
N THR A 130 -3.96 -2.33 -11.47
CA THR A 130 -4.59 -2.78 -12.72
C THR A 130 -4.87 -1.61 -13.66
N LEU A 131 -5.47 -0.52 -13.17
CA LEU A 131 -5.77 0.69 -13.96
C LEU A 131 -4.49 1.30 -14.56
N LEU A 132 -3.44 1.41 -13.76
CA LEU A 132 -2.15 1.97 -14.20
C LEU A 132 -1.48 1.06 -15.23
N ARG A 133 -1.49 -0.26 -15.03
CA ARG A 133 -0.92 -1.22 -15.99
C ARG A 133 -1.67 -1.21 -17.31
N GLU A 134 -3.01 -1.19 -17.30
CA GLU A 134 -3.81 -1.08 -18.51
C GLU A 134 -3.49 0.20 -19.30
N HIS A 135 -3.31 1.32 -18.59
CA HIS A 135 -2.92 2.57 -19.24
C HIS A 135 -1.49 2.51 -19.80
N LEU A 136 -0.54 1.89 -19.09
CA LEU A 136 0.82 1.64 -19.59
C LEU A 136 0.80 0.83 -20.88
N LEU A 137 0.00 -0.24 -20.96
CA LEU A 137 -0.15 -1.04 -22.17
C LEU A 137 -0.67 -0.20 -23.34
N GLY A 138 -1.61 0.72 -23.09
CA GLY A 138 -2.09 1.69 -24.07
C GLY A 138 -1.01 2.67 -24.57
N LEU A 139 0.04 2.89 -23.79
CA LEU A 139 1.22 3.69 -24.15
C LEU A 139 2.34 2.85 -24.82
N GLY A 140 2.13 1.56 -25.03
CA GLY A 140 3.12 0.63 -25.61
C GLY A 140 4.19 0.15 -24.63
N HIS A 141 3.89 0.18 -23.33
CA HIS A 141 4.78 -0.27 -22.26
C HIS A 141 4.05 -1.19 -21.29
N ASP A 142 4.77 -1.99 -20.51
CA ASP A 142 4.20 -2.83 -19.45
C ASP A 142 4.93 -2.62 -18.11
N TYR A 143 4.34 -3.13 -17.06
CA TYR A 143 4.99 -3.20 -15.75
C TYR A 143 6.23 -4.10 -15.81
N GLY A 144 7.35 -3.53 -15.40
CA GLY A 144 8.68 -4.16 -15.52
C GLY A 144 9.60 -3.53 -16.57
N ASP A 145 9.09 -2.67 -17.45
CA ASP A 145 9.89 -2.05 -18.52
C ASP A 145 10.87 -0.99 -18.02
N PHE A 146 10.63 -0.43 -16.84
CA PHE A 146 11.49 0.59 -16.23
C PHE A 146 11.98 0.11 -14.86
N ASP A 147 13.14 0.61 -14.44
CA ASP A 147 13.67 0.34 -13.11
C ASP A 147 12.86 1.04 -12.02
N ALA A 148 12.89 0.52 -10.79
CA ALA A 148 12.13 1.02 -9.66
C ALA A 148 12.95 0.98 -8.36
N HIS A 149 12.36 1.42 -7.24
CA HIS A 149 13.01 1.36 -5.92
C HIS A 149 12.12 0.68 -4.87
N ASP A 150 12.72 0.13 -3.83
CA ASP A 150 12.05 -0.72 -2.84
C ASP A 150 11.75 -0.02 -1.50
N GLY A 151 11.57 1.29 -1.52
CA GLY A 151 11.45 2.07 -0.27
C GLY A 151 10.28 1.66 0.63
N LEU A 152 9.12 1.36 0.04
CA LEU A 152 7.92 0.92 0.77
C LEU A 152 8.13 -0.43 1.46
N TRP A 153 8.60 -1.43 0.71
CA TRP A 153 8.82 -2.74 1.28
C TRP A 153 9.94 -2.75 2.32
N THR A 154 10.97 -1.96 2.14
CA THR A 154 12.07 -1.84 3.11
C THR A 154 11.53 -1.44 4.50
N MET A 155 10.63 -0.46 4.59
CA MET A 155 10.01 -0.07 5.86
C MET A 155 9.05 -1.16 6.37
N THR A 156 8.32 -1.80 5.48
CA THR A 156 7.45 -2.94 5.81
C THR A 156 8.25 -4.08 6.46
N ALA A 157 9.40 -4.42 5.91
CA ALA A 157 10.30 -5.44 6.46
C ALA A 157 10.89 -5.02 7.82
N ARG A 158 11.32 -3.77 7.96
CA ARG A 158 11.86 -3.24 9.23
C ARG A 158 10.83 -3.31 10.37
N THR A 159 9.56 -3.10 10.07
CA THR A 159 8.45 -3.10 11.06
C THR A 159 7.74 -4.45 11.18
N ALA A 160 8.31 -5.53 10.62
CA ALA A 160 7.67 -6.85 10.55
C ALA A 160 7.32 -7.48 11.92
N HIS A 161 7.98 -7.07 12.98
CA HIS A 161 7.83 -7.59 14.33
C HIS A 161 6.99 -6.71 15.26
N ASP A 162 6.59 -5.53 14.79
CA ASP A 162 5.91 -4.52 15.61
C ASP A 162 4.71 -3.92 14.85
N PRO A 163 3.48 -4.34 15.17
CA PRO A 163 2.28 -3.81 14.52
C PRO A 163 2.07 -2.31 14.78
N LEU A 164 2.52 -1.80 15.94
CA LEU A 164 2.41 -0.39 16.28
C LEU A 164 3.31 0.47 15.39
N ALA A 165 4.59 0.09 15.27
CA ALA A 165 5.53 0.74 14.36
C ALA A 165 5.08 0.60 12.89
N ARG A 166 4.51 -0.57 12.50
CA ARG A 166 3.95 -0.79 11.17
C ARG A 166 2.86 0.23 10.85
N MET A 167 1.88 0.42 11.73
CA MET A 167 0.78 1.35 11.50
C MET A 167 1.26 2.81 11.51
N ALA A 168 2.22 3.15 12.35
CA ALA A 168 2.81 4.49 12.38
C ALA A 168 3.58 4.83 11.10
N LEU A 169 4.39 3.90 10.59
CA LEU A 169 5.45 4.23 9.62
C LEU A 169 5.13 3.83 8.19
N VAL A 170 4.25 2.87 7.97
CA VAL A 170 3.86 2.47 6.61
C VAL A 170 2.65 3.27 6.15
N PRO A 171 1.39 3.01 6.58
CA PRO A 171 0.25 3.75 6.04
C PRO A 171 0.29 5.24 6.43
N ARG A 172 0.50 5.54 7.70
CA ARG A 172 0.46 6.90 8.24
C ARG A 172 1.61 7.79 7.75
N THR A 173 2.77 7.24 7.42
CA THR A 173 3.94 8.01 6.98
C THR A 173 4.20 7.88 5.49
N LEU A 174 4.36 6.65 4.98
CA LEU A 174 4.80 6.47 3.61
C LEU A 174 3.64 6.58 2.61
N GLU A 175 2.48 5.99 2.87
CA GLU A 175 1.30 6.13 1.99
C GLU A 175 0.71 7.54 2.08
N ALA A 176 0.70 8.17 3.27
CA ALA A 176 0.27 9.56 3.40
C ALA A 176 1.06 10.55 2.53
N ARG A 177 2.23 10.20 2.02
CA ARG A 177 2.94 10.97 1.00
C ARG A 177 2.22 10.97 -0.34
N GLY A 178 1.43 9.94 -0.64
CA GLY A 178 0.55 9.87 -1.80
C GLY A 178 -0.48 11.00 -1.79
N LEU A 179 -1.05 11.33 -0.61
CA LEU A 179 -1.98 12.44 -0.46
C LEU A 179 -1.37 13.79 -0.91
N ASP A 180 -0.09 13.98 -0.64
CA ASP A 180 0.64 15.22 -0.97
C ASP A 180 1.15 15.24 -2.41
N ALA A 181 1.63 14.09 -2.91
CA ALA A 181 2.28 13.98 -4.21
C ALA A 181 1.29 13.94 -5.38
N THR A 182 0.10 13.37 -5.18
CA THR A 182 -0.86 13.13 -6.26
C THR A 182 -1.37 14.42 -6.92
N PRO A 183 -1.79 15.50 -6.21
CA PRO A 183 -2.27 16.70 -6.88
C PRO A 183 -1.25 17.38 -7.81
N PRO A 184 0.03 17.56 -7.44
CA PRO A 184 1.02 18.08 -8.39
C PRO A 184 1.31 17.12 -9.56
N LEU A 185 1.21 15.79 -9.37
CA LEU A 185 1.36 14.82 -10.47
C LEU A 185 0.20 14.91 -11.46
N GLN A 186 -1.04 15.06 -10.99
CA GLN A 186 -2.22 15.27 -11.83
C GLN A 186 -2.06 16.53 -12.69
N ARG A 187 -1.63 17.64 -12.10
CA ARG A 187 -1.38 18.88 -12.88
C ARG A 187 -0.32 18.69 -13.97
N LYS A 188 0.79 18.00 -13.65
CA LYS A 188 1.86 17.72 -14.62
C LYS A 188 1.40 16.82 -15.76
N LEU A 189 0.67 15.75 -15.47
CA LEU A 189 0.14 14.81 -16.47
C LEU A 189 -0.95 15.48 -17.32
N GLY A 190 -1.84 16.26 -16.72
CA GLY A 190 -2.84 17.04 -17.43
C GLY A 190 -2.21 18.05 -18.40
N SER A 191 -1.15 18.76 -17.95
CA SER A 191 -0.39 19.66 -18.83
C SER A 191 0.36 18.94 -19.96
N ALA A 192 0.68 17.65 -19.77
CA ALA A 192 1.26 16.80 -20.80
C ALA A 192 0.21 16.13 -21.72
N GLY A 193 -1.09 16.44 -21.55
CA GLY A 193 -2.20 15.92 -22.36
C GLY A 193 -2.63 14.50 -22.01
N ASP A 194 -2.25 13.97 -20.85
CA ASP A 194 -2.60 12.62 -20.42
C ASP A 194 -3.83 12.64 -19.47
N ALA A 195 -5.00 12.88 -20.05
CA ALA A 195 -6.27 12.95 -19.30
C ALA A 195 -6.59 11.63 -18.58
N ARG A 196 -6.26 10.47 -19.20
CA ARG A 196 -6.52 9.17 -18.59
C ARG A 196 -5.71 8.96 -17.32
N ALA A 197 -4.45 9.36 -17.31
CA ALA A 197 -3.63 9.31 -16.11
C ALA A 197 -4.19 10.21 -14.98
N VAL A 198 -4.74 11.38 -15.33
CA VAL A 198 -5.38 12.28 -14.33
C VAL A 198 -6.60 11.61 -13.70
N GLU A 199 -7.47 10.96 -14.49
CA GLU A 199 -8.63 10.21 -13.98
C GLU A 199 -8.22 9.07 -13.05
N ILE A 200 -7.19 8.30 -13.40
CA ILE A 200 -6.67 7.21 -12.57
C ILE A 200 -6.15 7.77 -11.25
N LEU A 201 -5.36 8.83 -11.27
CA LEU A 201 -4.83 9.46 -10.06
C LEU A 201 -5.92 10.07 -9.17
N GLU A 202 -7.07 10.47 -9.73
CA GLU A 202 -8.23 10.92 -8.97
C GLU A 202 -8.85 9.78 -8.18
N ILE A 203 -8.98 8.60 -8.79
CA ILE A 203 -9.45 7.38 -8.12
C ILE A 203 -8.49 7.03 -6.98
N ILE A 204 -7.18 6.98 -7.26
CA ILE A 204 -6.14 6.65 -6.28
C ILE A 204 -6.21 7.63 -5.10
N LEU A 205 -6.21 8.94 -5.33
CA LEU A 205 -6.23 9.93 -4.25
C LEU A 205 -7.47 9.81 -3.36
N ARG A 206 -8.63 9.53 -3.94
CA ARG A 206 -9.87 9.32 -3.19
C ARG A 206 -9.74 8.12 -2.24
N ASP A 207 -9.25 7.01 -2.73
CA ASP A 207 -9.15 5.76 -1.96
C ASP A 207 -8.01 5.82 -0.93
N GLU A 208 -6.89 6.48 -1.26
CA GLU A 208 -5.75 6.71 -0.37
C GLU A 208 -6.12 7.47 0.92
N ILE A 209 -7.08 8.40 0.86
CA ILE A 209 -7.61 9.05 2.07
C ILE A 209 -8.16 7.98 3.03
N GLY A 210 -8.87 6.99 2.50
CA GLY A 210 -9.41 5.86 3.26
C GLY A 210 -8.31 4.94 3.82
N HIS A 211 -7.29 4.63 3.02
CA HIS A 211 -6.16 3.78 3.43
C HIS A 211 -5.38 4.41 4.59
N VAL A 212 -5.06 5.68 4.48
CA VAL A 212 -4.38 6.43 5.54
C VAL A 212 -5.27 6.55 6.78
N ALA A 213 -6.60 6.73 6.63
CA ALA A 213 -7.54 6.75 7.74
C ALA A 213 -7.58 5.40 8.49
N ILE A 214 -7.54 4.28 7.76
CA ILE A 214 -7.39 2.93 8.33
C ILE A 214 -6.09 2.83 9.14
N GLY A 215 -4.97 3.27 8.57
CA GLY A 215 -3.68 3.31 9.26
C GLY A 215 -3.72 4.14 10.55
N ASN A 216 -4.27 5.36 10.49
CA ASN A 216 -4.44 6.25 11.64
C ASN A 216 -5.33 5.63 12.73
N ARG A 217 -6.44 4.98 12.34
CA ARG A 217 -7.35 4.31 13.27
C ARG A 217 -6.63 3.20 14.03
N TRP A 218 -5.92 2.31 13.33
CA TRP A 218 -5.24 1.18 13.95
C TRP A 218 -4.00 1.59 14.73
N TYR A 219 -3.29 2.62 14.32
CA TYR A 219 -2.22 3.21 15.11
C TYR A 219 -2.73 3.71 16.47
N ARG A 220 -3.79 4.53 16.47
CA ARG A 220 -4.39 5.05 17.72
C ARG A 220 -4.99 3.94 18.58
N TRP A 221 -5.63 2.94 17.96
CA TRP A 221 -6.15 1.78 18.68
C TRP A 221 -5.04 1.02 19.41
N LEU A 222 -3.90 0.78 18.76
CA LEU A 222 -2.75 0.12 19.37
C LEU A 222 -2.13 0.99 20.47
N CYS A 223 -1.99 2.30 20.27
CA CYS A 223 -1.52 3.22 21.30
C CYS A 223 -2.45 3.19 22.54
N HIS A 224 -3.75 3.31 22.34
CA HIS A 224 -4.73 3.27 23.43
C HIS A 224 -4.66 1.95 24.20
N ARG A 225 -4.57 0.82 23.51
CA ARG A 225 -4.41 -0.50 24.12
C ARG A 225 -3.14 -0.62 24.96
N GLY A 226 -2.09 0.08 24.56
CA GLY A 226 -0.79 0.11 25.26
C GLY A 226 -0.68 1.22 26.31
N GLY A 227 -1.70 2.06 26.52
CA GLY A 227 -1.61 3.22 27.41
C GLY A 227 -0.62 4.29 26.93
N LEU A 228 -0.43 4.42 25.61
CA LEU A 228 0.57 5.29 24.97
C LEU A 228 -0.11 6.51 24.33
N ASP A 229 0.57 7.65 24.37
CA ASP A 229 0.14 8.86 23.65
C ASP A 229 0.59 8.75 22.16
N PRO A 230 -0.34 8.76 21.20
CA PRO A 230 0.00 8.62 19.79
C PRO A 230 0.80 9.80 19.24
N VAL A 231 0.63 11.02 19.77
CA VAL A 231 1.35 12.20 19.29
C VAL A 231 2.78 12.18 19.79
N ALA A 232 2.99 11.91 21.07
CA ALA A 232 4.32 11.82 21.67
C ALA A 232 5.13 10.63 21.17
N LEU A 233 4.49 9.48 20.93
CA LEU A 233 5.16 8.25 20.48
C LEU A 233 5.64 8.31 19.03
N TYR A 234 4.91 9.00 18.15
CA TYR A 234 5.22 8.97 16.70
C TYR A 234 6.66 9.43 16.38
N PRO A 235 7.18 10.55 16.90
CA PRO A 235 8.55 10.96 16.65
C PRO A 235 9.60 9.95 17.12
N GLU A 236 9.34 9.24 18.22
CA GLU A 236 10.26 8.21 18.74
C GLU A 236 10.34 7.01 17.79
N LEU A 237 9.16 6.56 17.27
CA LEU A 237 9.12 5.50 16.27
C LEU A 237 9.79 5.93 14.97
N ALA A 238 9.51 7.14 14.50
CA ALA A 238 10.11 7.67 13.28
C ALA A 238 11.65 7.73 13.38
N ALA A 239 12.18 8.16 14.53
CA ALA A 239 13.62 8.18 14.78
C ALA A 239 14.22 6.77 14.89
N ARG A 240 13.58 5.86 15.65
CA ARG A 240 14.03 4.49 15.86
C ARG A 240 14.17 3.69 14.57
N TYR A 241 13.23 3.86 13.64
CA TYR A 241 13.19 3.14 12.37
C TYR A 241 13.75 3.94 11.19
N GLU A 242 14.34 5.11 11.44
CA GLU A 242 14.90 6.00 10.42
C GLU A 242 13.89 6.32 9.32
N ALA A 243 12.66 6.64 9.71
CA ALA A 243 11.60 6.97 8.77
C ALA A 243 11.90 8.30 8.04
N PRO A 244 11.60 8.41 6.75
CA PRO A 244 11.82 9.65 6.03
C PRO A 244 10.92 10.76 6.57
N ARG A 245 11.50 11.95 6.78
CA ARG A 245 10.73 13.11 7.19
C ARG A 245 9.77 13.54 6.08
N PRO A 246 8.50 13.84 6.38
CA PRO A 246 7.58 14.46 5.44
C PRO A 246 8.17 15.78 4.91
N ARG A 247 7.88 16.12 3.66
CA ARG A 247 8.34 17.35 3.02
C ARG A 247 7.18 18.05 2.31
N PRO A 248 7.07 19.40 2.42
CA PRO A 248 6.05 20.15 1.73
C PRO A 248 6.20 20.06 0.19
N PRO A 249 5.14 20.40 -0.57
CA PRO A 249 3.86 20.89 -0.09
C PRO A 249 2.99 19.78 0.51
N PHE A 250 2.15 20.11 1.52
CA PHE A 250 1.22 19.18 2.13
C PHE A 250 -0.22 19.45 1.66
N ASN A 251 -0.95 18.36 1.41
CA ASN A 251 -2.39 18.40 1.17
C ASN A 251 -3.12 18.28 2.52
N LEU A 252 -3.18 19.41 3.26
CA LEU A 252 -3.71 19.43 4.63
C LEU A 252 -5.17 18.96 4.68
N SER A 253 -6.00 19.30 3.70
CA SER A 253 -7.40 18.87 3.65
C SER A 253 -7.55 17.35 3.51
N ALA A 254 -6.75 16.73 2.63
CA ALA A 254 -6.75 15.27 2.49
C ALA A 254 -6.21 14.58 3.76
N ARG A 255 -5.18 15.15 4.39
CA ARG A 255 -4.65 14.62 5.65
C ARG A 255 -5.67 14.74 6.80
N GLU A 256 -6.37 15.86 6.90
CA GLU A 256 -7.46 16.04 7.85
C GLU A 256 -8.59 15.03 7.62
N ALA A 257 -9.03 14.86 6.35
CA ALA A 257 -10.01 13.86 5.97
C ALA A 257 -9.54 12.41 6.27
N ALA A 258 -8.23 12.14 6.17
CA ALA A 258 -7.61 10.89 6.59
C ALA A 258 -7.44 10.76 8.13
N GLY A 259 -7.95 11.72 8.91
CA GLY A 259 -8.04 11.66 10.36
C GLY A 259 -6.79 12.12 11.11
N PHE A 260 -5.88 12.86 10.51
CA PHE A 260 -4.84 13.55 11.29
C PHE A 260 -5.47 14.66 12.15
N SER A 261 -5.05 14.77 13.40
CA SER A 261 -5.49 15.85 14.29
C SER A 261 -4.83 17.20 13.91
N ALA A 262 -5.44 18.31 14.37
CA ALA A 262 -4.86 19.63 14.17
C ALA A 262 -3.44 19.75 14.77
N GLU A 263 -3.19 19.11 15.93
CA GLU A 263 -1.89 19.04 16.57
C GLU A 263 -0.87 18.29 15.68
N GLU A 264 -1.25 17.13 15.15
CA GLU A 264 -0.41 16.33 14.25
C GLU A 264 -0.08 17.08 12.95
N LEU A 265 -1.05 17.84 12.41
CA LEU A 265 -0.83 18.66 11.21
C LEU A 265 0.10 19.85 11.48
N ALA A 266 0.01 20.47 12.65
CA ALA A 266 0.91 21.56 13.05
C ALA A 266 2.39 21.09 13.12
N LEU A 267 2.61 19.86 13.54
CA LEU A 267 3.97 19.27 13.63
C LEU A 267 4.58 18.92 12.26
N LEU A 268 3.80 18.90 11.17
CA LEU A 268 4.34 18.64 9.81
C LEU A 268 5.21 19.80 9.30
N GLY A 269 4.99 21.01 9.79
CA GLY A 269 5.70 22.24 9.36
C GLY A 269 6.84 22.67 10.29
N ALA A 270 7.07 21.92 11.38
CA ALA A 270 8.05 22.26 12.41
C ALA A 270 9.47 21.69 12.15
#